data_fa9a2fbbe14178de767c0f7183137f0f
#
_entry.id   fa9a2fbbe14178de767c0f7183137f0f
#
_cell.length_a   1.000
_cell.length_b   1.000
_cell.length_c   1.000
_cell.angle_alpha   90.00
_cell.angle_beta   90.00
_cell.angle_gamma   90.00
#
_symmetry.space_group_name_H-M   'P 1'
#
loop_
_entity.id
_entity.type
_entity.pdbx_description
1 polymer ?
#
loop_
_entity_poly.entity_id
_entity_poly.type
_entity_poly.pdbx_seq_one_letter_code
_entity_poly.pdbx_strand_id
1 'polypeptide(L)'
;MTRHGAQASPLAAFNTATPAAAEQDLLACCASKSFARAITAGRPYRDPAALRAAVDTTFAALSWDDIVESMNAHPRIGDRVSDGQSASEQSGAASAGDGVRQALADGNAAYEGRFGHVFLICASGLSGPEMLGQLQARLSNDPDAERPVVREELRKITQLRLAKRLGQ
;
A
#
# COMPACT_ATOMS: atom_id res chain seq x y z
N MET A 1 -22.04 -10.54 -38.68
CA MET A 1 -21.22 -9.41 -38.17
C MET A 1 -21.40 -9.33 -36.67
N THR A 2 -20.60 -10.04 -35.93
CA THR A 2 -20.58 -10.00 -34.46
C THR A 2 -19.79 -8.77 -34.03
N ARG A 3 -20.50 -7.76 -33.49
CA ARG A 3 -19.86 -6.64 -32.82
C ARG A 3 -19.20 -7.18 -31.56
N HIS A 4 -17.89 -7.33 -31.58
CA HIS A 4 -17.12 -7.42 -30.34
C HIS A 4 -17.36 -6.11 -29.60
N GLY A 5 -18.18 -6.15 -28.56
CA GLY A 5 -18.30 -5.04 -27.62
C GLY A 5 -16.91 -4.78 -27.06
N ALA A 6 -16.30 -3.66 -27.39
CA ALA A 6 -15.08 -3.22 -26.77
C ALA A 6 -15.38 -3.07 -25.29
N GLN A 7 -14.86 -3.97 -24.46
CA GLN A 7 -14.92 -3.82 -23.02
C GLN A 7 -14.18 -2.53 -22.66
N ALA A 8 -14.86 -1.64 -21.93
CA ALA A 8 -14.23 -0.44 -21.43
C ALA A 8 -12.95 -0.80 -20.66
N SER A 9 -11.88 -0.04 -20.88
CA SER A 9 -10.65 -0.27 -20.10
C SER A 9 -10.94 -0.13 -18.60
N PRO A 10 -10.19 -0.81 -17.72
CA PRO A 10 -10.38 -0.67 -16.28
C PRO A 10 -10.35 0.79 -15.81
N LEU A 11 -9.49 1.62 -16.38
CA LEU A 11 -9.46 3.05 -16.09
C LEU A 11 -10.74 3.78 -16.55
N ALA A 12 -11.27 3.45 -17.72
CA ALA A 12 -12.53 4.01 -18.20
C ALA A 12 -13.71 3.62 -17.29
N ALA A 13 -13.73 2.37 -16.83
CA ALA A 13 -14.72 1.91 -15.87
C ALA A 13 -14.59 2.65 -14.52
N PHE A 14 -13.38 2.85 -14.02
CA PHE A 14 -13.12 3.64 -12.82
C PHE A 14 -13.58 5.10 -12.98
N ASN A 15 -13.30 5.73 -14.12
CA ASN A 15 -13.70 7.10 -14.40
C ASN A 15 -15.22 7.31 -14.41
N THR A 16 -15.97 6.30 -14.82
CA THR A 16 -17.44 6.36 -14.97
C THR A 16 -18.21 5.73 -13.80
N ALA A 17 -17.53 5.06 -12.89
CA ALA A 17 -18.14 4.48 -11.69
C ALA A 17 -18.78 5.55 -10.81
N THR A 18 -19.81 5.15 -10.04
CA THR A 18 -20.35 6.04 -9.01
C THR A 18 -19.25 6.48 -8.03
N PRO A 19 -19.35 7.66 -7.41
CA PRO A 19 -18.38 8.08 -6.41
C PRO A 19 -18.17 7.04 -5.30
N ALA A 20 -19.25 6.45 -4.81
CA ALA A 20 -19.17 5.41 -3.77
C ALA A 20 -18.40 4.17 -4.23
N ALA A 21 -18.63 3.69 -5.44
CA ALA A 21 -17.92 2.53 -5.99
C ALA A 21 -16.44 2.84 -6.22
N ALA A 22 -16.11 4.03 -6.73
CA ALA A 22 -14.74 4.47 -6.91
C ALA A 22 -13.99 4.58 -5.57
N GLU A 23 -14.62 5.16 -4.55
CA GLU A 23 -14.03 5.25 -3.22
C GLU A 23 -13.80 3.86 -2.60
N GLN A 24 -14.71 2.90 -2.78
CA GLN A 24 -14.50 1.53 -2.33
C GLN A 24 -13.29 0.88 -2.98
N ASP A 25 -13.11 1.04 -4.28
CA ASP A 25 -11.96 0.54 -5.00
C ASP A 25 -10.65 1.14 -4.48
N LEU A 26 -10.65 2.43 -4.20
CA LEU A 26 -9.50 3.14 -3.68
C LEU A 26 -9.18 2.75 -2.23
N LEU A 27 -10.19 2.57 -1.39
CA LEU A 27 -10.02 2.10 0.00
C LEU A 27 -9.41 0.69 0.07
N ALA A 28 -9.64 -0.16 -0.93
CA ALA A 28 -8.98 -1.44 -1.04
C ALA A 28 -7.47 -1.31 -1.37
N CYS A 29 -7.05 -0.20 -1.94
CA CYS A 29 -5.65 0.08 -2.25
C CYS A 29 -4.94 0.85 -1.13
N CYS A 30 -5.63 1.79 -0.50
CA CYS A 30 -5.15 2.61 0.60
C CYS A 30 -6.35 2.97 1.50
N ALA A 31 -6.35 2.49 2.73
CA ALA A 31 -7.49 2.62 3.64
C ALA A 31 -7.60 4.01 4.30
N SER A 32 -7.22 5.05 3.59
CA SER A 32 -7.41 6.45 3.98
C SER A 32 -8.61 7.04 3.25
N LYS A 33 -9.58 7.53 4.02
CA LYS A 33 -10.78 8.20 3.46
C LYS A 33 -10.43 9.49 2.73
N SER A 34 -9.47 10.25 3.25
CA SER A 34 -8.98 11.49 2.61
C SER A 34 -8.36 11.19 1.24
N PHE A 35 -7.55 10.14 1.15
CA PHE A 35 -7.00 9.66 -0.12
C PHE A 35 -8.10 9.27 -1.11
N ALA A 36 -9.02 8.41 -0.69
CA ALA A 36 -10.09 7.92 -1.57
C ALA A 36 -10.95 9.06 -2.12
N ARG A 37 -11.32 10.02 -1.29
CA ARG A 37 -12.10 11.19 -1.70
C ARG A 37 -11.34 12.09 -2.68
N ALA A 38 -10.07 12.36 -2.41
CA ALA A 38 -9.25 13.22 -3.27
C ALA A 38 -9.09 12.64 -4.67
N ILE A 39 -8.78 11.35 -4.77
CA ILE A 39 -8.62 10.69 -6.07
C ILE A 39 -9.97 10.58 -6.80
N THR A 40 -11.05 10.26 -6.11
CA THR A 40 -12.39 10.21 -6.70
C THR A 40 -12.81 11.56 -7.26
N ALA A 41 -12.53 12.65 -6.54
CA ALA A 41 -12.87 14.01 -6.96
C ALA A 41 -12.07 14.49 -8.19
N GLY A 42 -10.87 13.95 -8.41
CA GLY A 42 -10.01 14.31 -9.54
C GLY A 42 -10.37 13.64 -10.87
N ARG A 43 -11.36 12.73 -10.88
CA ARG A 43 -11.82 12.05 -12.10
C ARG A 43 -12.52 13.02 -13.08
N PRO A 44 -12.48 12.73 -14.39
CA PRO A 44 -11.83 11.60 -15.06
C PRO A 44 -10.32 11.80 -15.26
N TYR A 45 -9.57 10.70 -15.16
CA TYR A 45 -8.14 10.68 -15.52
C TYR A 45 -7.98 10.27 -16.98
N ARG A 46 -7.20 11.02 -17.75
CA ARG A 46 -7.02 10.80 -19.19
C ARG A 46 -6.28 9.50 -19.51
N ASP A 47 -5.34 9.11 -18.65
CA ASP A 47 -4.49 7.94 -18.79
C ASP A 47 -3.97 7.46 -17.42
N PRO A 48 -3.38 6.26 -17.35
CA PRO A 48 -2.79 5.75 -16.12
C PRO A 48 -1.71 6.64 -15.52
N ALA A 49 -0.93 7.33 -16.34
CA ALA A 49 0.12 8.22 -15.86
C ALA A 49 -0.45 9.43 -15.11
N ALA A 50 -1.57 9.99 -15.60
CA ALA A 50 -2.27 11.07 -14.93
C ALA A 50 -2.81 10.63 -13.55
N LEU A 51 -3.35 9.41 -13.46
CA LEU A 51 -3.79 8.85 -12.18
C LEU A 51 -2.61 8.65 -11.22
N ARG A 52 -1.50 8.08 -11.68
CA ARG A 52 -0.29 7.92 -10.85
C ARG A 52 0.22 9.26 -10.32
N ALA A 53 0.27 10.28 -11.16
CA ALA A 53 0.67 11.62 -10.74
C ALA A 53 -0.28 12.22 -9.69
N ALA A 54 -1.58 11.99 -9.82
CA ALA A 54 -2.57 12.41 -8.82
C ALA A 54 -2.38 11.68 -7.49
N VAL A 55 -2.04 10.40 -7.51
CA VAL A 55 -1.71 9.62 -6.31
C VAL A 55 -0.49 10.22 -5.61
N ASP A 56 0.59 10.50 -6.34
CA ASP A 56 1.81 11.09 -5.78
C ASP A 56 1.53 12.45 -5.14
N THR A 57 0.79 13.31 -5.81
CA THR A 57 0.39 14.63 -5.29
C THR A 57 -0.47 14.50 -4.05
N THR A 58 -1.42 13.57 -4.05
CA THR A 58 -2.31 13.32 -2.90
C THR A 58 -1.51 12.82 -1.70
N PHE A 59 -0.59 11.87 -1.89
CA PHE A 59 0.26 11.37 -0.81
C PHE A 59 1.13 12.45 -0.18
N ALA A 60 1.64 13.39 -0.98
CA ALA A 60 2.41 14.52 -0.46
C ALA A 60 1.57 15.42 0.47
N ALA A 61 0.25 15.48 0.25
CA ALA A 61 -0.66 16.34 0.99
C ALA A 61 -1.38 15.64 2.17
N LEU A 62 -1.35 14.31 2.27
CA LEU A 62 -1.98 13.58 3.36
C LEU A 62 -1.39 13.97 4.71
N SER A 63 -2.23 14.12 5.73
CA SER A 63 -1.77 14.28 7.10
C SER A 63 -1.13 13.00 7.65
N TRP A 64 -0.40 13.11 8.76
CA TRP A 64 0.10 11.91 9.43
C TRP A 64 -1.03 11.01 9.93
N ASP A 65 -2.12 11.59 10.39
CA ASP A 65 -3.30 10.83 10.84
C ASP A 65 -3.95 10.03 9.70
N ASP A 66 -3.99 10.59 8.47
CA ASP A 66 -4.44 9.86 7.28
C ASP A 66 -3.52 8.66 6.98
N ILE A 67 -2.22 8.83 7.14
CA ILE A 67 -1.24 7.75 6.96
C ILE A 67 -1.45 6.66 8.02
N VAL A 68 -1.63 7.03 9.29
CA VAL A 68 -1.89 6.10 10.39
C VAL A 68 -3.21 5.35 10.18
N GLU A 69 -4.28 6.03 9.73
CA GLU A 69 -5.55 5.39 9.38
C GLU A 69 -5.33 4.25 8.38
N SER A 70 -4.56 4.50 7.33
CA SER A 70 -4.26 3.47 6.34
C SER A 70 -3.36 2.36 6.89
N MET A 71 -2.35 2.69 7.69
CA MET A 71 -1.46 1.68 8.29
C MET A 71 -2.20 0.67 9.15
N ASN A 72 -3.23 1.10 9.87
CA ASN A 72 -4.01 0.23 10.74
C ASN A 72 -4.75 -0.89 10.00
N ALA A 73 -4.89 -0.80 8.69
CA ALA A 73 -5.46 -1.83 7.84
C ALA A 73 -4.41 -2.84 7.31
N HIS A 74 -3.13 -2.60 7.56
CA HIS A 74 -2.06 -3.49 7.11
C HIS A 74 -1.69 -4.49 8.21
N PRO A 75 -1.57 -5.80 7.88
CA PRO A 75 -1.05 -6.79 8.81
C PRO A 75 0.45 -6.58 9.04
N ARG A 76 0.95 -7.03 10.20
CA ARG A 76 2.40 -7.07 10.45
C ARG A 76 3.10 -7.97 9.44
N ILE A 77 4.32 -7.60 9.06
CA ILE A 77 5.17 -8.46 8.24
C ILE A 77 5.45 -9.76 8.98
N GLY A 78 5.15 -10.88 8.35
CA GLY A 78 5.34 -12.23 8.90
C GLY A 78 4.17 -12.80 9.70
N ASP A 79 3.13 -12.02 9.99
CA ASP A 79 1.90 -12.52 10.60
C ASP A 79 1.10 -13.38 9.60
N ARG A 80 0.20 -14.20 10.13
CA ARG A 80 -0.76 -14.90 9.29
C ARG A 80 -1.71 -13.90 8.65
N VAL A 81 -1.78 -13.92 7.33
CA VAL A 81 -2.57 -12.98 6.54
C VAL A 81 -3.77 -13.70 5.96
N SER A 82 -4.97 -13.19 6.23
CA SER A 82 -6.23 -13.76 5.74
C SER A 82 -6.65 -13.22 4.37
N ASP A 83 -6.21 -12.03 3.99
CA ASP A 83 -6.50 -11.47 2.66
C ASP A 83 -5.43 -11.86 1.65
N GLY A 84 -5.87 -12.27 0.44
CA GLY A 84 -4.97 -12.75 -0.61
C GLY A 84 -4.01 -11.70 -1.14
N GLN A 85 -4.38 -10.42 -1.08
CA GLN A 85 -3.54 -9.31 -1.55
C GLN A 85 -2.31 -9.14 -0.65
N SER A 86 -2.52 -9.01 0.66
CA SER A 86 -1.42 -8.87 1.63
C SER A 86 -0.58 -10.15 1.72
N ALA A 87 -1.20 -11.34 1.62
CA ALA A 87 -0.47 -12.61 1.59
C ALA A 87 0.47 -12.69 0.39
N SER A 88 0.01 -12.29 -0.80
CA SER A 88 0.84 -12.25 -2.00
C SER A 88 1.99 -11.26 -1.87
N GLU A 89 1.73 -10.07 -1.34
CA GLU A 89 2.74 -9.02 -1.13
C GLU A 89 3.83 -9.45 -0.13
N GLN A 90 3.46 -10.22 0.91
CA GLN A 90 4.37 -10.69 1.96
C GLN A 90 4.89 -12.11 1.73
N SER A 91 4.79 -12.67 0.53
CA SER A 91 5.16 -14.07 0.26
C SER A 91 6.61 -14.39 0.64
N GLY A 92 7.54 -13.44 0.53
CA GLY A 92 8.93 -13.61 0.95
C GLY A 92 9.08 -13.85 2.46
N ALA A 93 8.27 -13.20 3.28
CA ALA A 93 8.26 -13.45 4.73
C ALA A 93 7.68 -14.83 5.06
N ALA A 94 6.61 -15.23 4.39
CA ALA A 94 5.97 -16.53 4.60
C ALA A 94 6.88 -17.70 4.22
N SER A 95 7.74 -17.54 3.21
CA SER A 95 8.70 -18.56 2.75
C SER A 95 10.05 -18.51 3.45
N ALA A 96 10.28 -17.57 4.38
CA ALA A 96 11.53 -17.44 5.12
C ALA A 96 11.70 -18.59 6.12
N GLY A 97 12.97 -18.90 6.45
CA GLY A 97 13.30 -19.85 7.51
C GLY A 97 12.89 -19.36 8.90
N ASP A 98 12.80 -20.29 9.87
CA ASP A 98 12.32 -20.01 11.23
C ASP A 98 13.14 -18.92 11.94
N GLY A 99 14.46 -18.88 11.75
CA GLY A 99 15.34 -17.85 12.33
C GLY A 99 15.02 -16.44 11.83
N VAL A 100 14.78 -16.28 10.54
CA VAL A 100 14.37 -14.99 9.93
C VAL A 100 12.97 -14.61 10.38
N ARG A 101 12.04 -15.55 10.43
CA ARG A 101 10.66 -15.30 10.89
C ARG A 101 10.63 -14.84 12.33
N GLN A 102 11.42 -15.46 13.21
CA GLN A 102 11.55 -15.04 14.61
C GLN A 102 12.18 -13.65 14.71
N ALA A 103 13.24 -13.40 13.95
CA ALA A 103 13.89 -12.08 13.92
C ALA A 103 12.96 -10.97 13.42
N LEU A 104 12.09 -11.27 12.43
CA LEU A 104 11.05 -10.35 11.97
C LEU A 104 10.03 -10.06 13.08
N ALA A 105 9.59 -11.08 13.82
CA ALA A 105 8.65 -10.91 14.93
C ALA A 105 9.27 -10.04 16.05
N ASP A 106 10.51 -10.31 16.44
CA ASP A 106 11.23 -9.53 17.44
C ASP A 106 11.48 -8.10 16.98
N GLY A 107 11.85 -7.91 15.71
CA GLY A 107 12.05 -6.62 15.10
C GLY A 107 10.76 -5.79 15.01
N ASN A 108 9.64 -6.42 14.66
CA ASN A 108 8.33 -5.77 14.66
C ASN A 108 7.96 -5.26 16.06
N ALA A 109 8.17 -6.07 17.10
CA ALA A 109 7.91 -5.66 18.47
C ALA A 109 8.81 -4.47 18.90
N ALA A 110 10.09 -4.52 18.57
CA ALA A 110 11.03 -3.42 18.84
C ALA A 110 10.64 -2.15 18.09
N TYR A 111 10.25 -2.26 16.82
CA TYR A 111 9.82 -1.14 15.99
C TYR A 111 8.55 -0.48 16.55
N GLU A 112 7.55 -1.28 16.89
CA GLU A 112 6.30 -0.76 17.48
C GLU A 112 6.55 -0.09 18.83
N GLY A 113 7.42 -0.66 19.66
CA GLY A 113 7.82 -0.06 20.93
C GLY A 113 8.53 1.28 20.77
N ARG A 114 9.32 1.44 19.71
CA ARG A 114 10.06 2.69 19.43
C ARG A 114 9.18 3.75 18.80
N PHE A 115 8.38 3.40 17.79
CA PHE A 115 7.68 4.37 16.93
C PHE A 115 6.19 4.50 17.24
N GLY A 116 5.59 3.56 17.96
CA GLY A 116 4.18 3.58 18.35
C GLY A 116 3.21 3.18 17.22
N HIS A 117 3.71 2.63 16.12
CA HIS A 117 2.93 2.11 15.01
C HIS A 117 3.61 0.89 14.39
N VAL A 118 2.89 0.14 13.56
CA VAL A 118 3.42 -1.06 12.89
C VAL A 118 4.54 -0.72 11.91
N PHE A 119 5.47 -1.65 11.71
CA PHE A 119 6.44 -1.59 10.63
C PHE A 119 5.75 -1.80 9.29
N LEU A 120 5.83 -0.82 8.41
CA LEU A 120 5.26 -0.84 7.08
C LEU A 120 6.36 -0.79 6.03
N ILE A 121 6.33 -1.73 5.09
CA ILE A 121 7.24 -1.82 3.95
C ILE A 121 6.50 -2.32 2.74
N CYS A 122 6.84 -1.81 1.55
CA CYS A 122 6.43 -2.40 0.30
C CYS A 122 7.18 -3.72 0.11
N ALA A 123 6.54 -4.81 0.55
CA ALA A 123 7.15 -6.14 0.66
C ALA A 123 7.19 -6.92 -0.66
N SER A 124 6.44 -6.48 -1.68
CA SER A 124 6.39 -7.15 -2.99
C SER A 124 7.77 -7.33 -3.59
N GLY A 125 8.14 -8.58 -3.90
CA GLY A 125 9.43 -8.91 -4.51
C GLY A 125 10.60 -8.98 -3.53
N LEU A 126 10.41 -8.68 -2.24
CA LEU A 126 11.45 -8.79 -1.22
C LEU A 126 11.47 -10.19 -0.58
N SER A 127 12.67 -10.70 -0.32
CA SER A 127 12.87 -11.88 0.52
C SER A 127 12.70 -11.56 2.00
N GLY A 128 12.52 -12.58 2.83
CA GLY A 128 12.50 -12.41 4.29
C GLY A 128 13.75 -11.73 4.84
N PRO A 129 14.98 -12.15 4.46
CA PRO A 129 16.22 -11.47 4.85
C PRO A 129 16.31 -10.00 4.41
N GLU A 130 15.82 -9.66 3.21
CA GLU A 130 15.79 -8.29 2.72
C GLU A 130 14.83 -7.42 3.55
N MET A 131 13.63 -7.93 3.88
CA MET A 131 12.68 -7.25 4.77
C MET A 131 13.29 -7.03 6.15
N LEU A 132 13.94 -8.04 6.71
CA LEU A 132 14.62 -7.96 8.01
C LEU A 132 15.74 -6.91 8.00
N GLY A 133 16.54 -6.86 6.96
CA GLY A 133 17.60 -5.86 6.79
C GLY A 133 17.05 -4.44 6.80
N GLN A 134 15.95 -4.21 6.11
CA GLN A 134 15.27 -2.91 6.09
C GLN A 134 14.68 -2.54 7.46
N LEU A 135 14.06 -3.49 8.13
CA LEU A 135 13.53 -3.30 9.48
C LEU A 135 14.64 -2.88 10.46
N GLN A 136 15.75 -3.60 10.44
CA GLN A 136 16.90 -3.31 11.30
C GLN A 136 17.51 -1.94 11.01
N ALA A 137 17.67 -1.56 9.76
CA ALA A 137 18.16 -0.25 9.37
C ALA A 137 17.24 0.89 9.85
N ARG A 138 15.92 0.71 9.71
CA ARG A 138 14.93 1.71 10.09
C ARG A 138 14.73 1.85 11.59
N LEU A 139 15.05 0.83 12.38
CA LEU A 139 15.02 0.90 13.85
C LEU A 139 15.93 1.99 14.42
N SER A 140 16.99 2.38 13.72
CA SER A 140 17.91 3.43 14.13
C SER A 140 17.49 4.84 13.70
N ASN A 141 16.44 4.99 12.91
CA ASN A 141 15.94 6.29 12.50
C ASN A 141 15.31 7.06 13.68
N ASP A 142 15.40 8.37 13.65
CA ASP A 142 14.60 9.23 14.52
C ASP A 142 13.12 9.15 14.08
N PRO A 143 12.16 9.31 15.02
CA PRO A 143 10.73 9.25 14.68
C PRO A 143 10.33 10.22 13.57
N ASP A 144 10.86 11.42 13.54
CA ASP A 144 10.57 12.41 12.50
C ASP A 144 11.18 12.04 11.14
N ALA A 145 12.31 11.35 11.13
CA ALA A 145 12.93 10.83 9.92
C ALA A 145 12.20 9.57 9.39
N GLU A 146 11.60 8.79 10.28
CA GLU A 146 10.86 7.57 9.90
C GLU A 146 9.51 7.88 9.22
N ARG A 147 8.81 8.94 9.62
CA ARG A 147 7.51 9.32 9.02
C ARG A 147 7.54 9.48 7.50
N PRO A 148 8.50 10.21 6.89
CA PRO A 148 8.62 10.27 5.43
C PRO A 148 8.86 8.90 4.78
N VAL A 149 9.62 8.01 5.44
CA VAL A 149 9.87 6.65 4.95
C VAL A 149 8.58 5.84 4.93
N VAL A 150 7.79 5.88 6.00
CA VAL A 150 6.49 5.22 6.09
C VAL A 150 5.55 5.72 4.99
N ARG A 151 5.47 7.03 4.79
CA ARG A 151 4.67 7.65 3.73
C ARG A 151 5.06 7.11 2.35
N GLU A 152 6.35 7.04 2.07
CA GLU A 152 6.87 6.55 0.79
C GLU A 152 6.56 5.05 0.59
N GLU A 153 6.72 4.23 1.61
CA GLU A 153 6.39 2.81 1.53
C GLU A 153 4.89 2.59 1.29
N LEU A 154 4.04 3.34 1.97
CA LEU A 154 2.59 3.29 1.75
C LEU A 154 2.21 3.75 0.32
N ARG A 155 2.86 4.79 -0.18
CA ARG A 155 2.69 5.25 -1.56
C ARG A 155 3.02 4.16 -2.57
N LYS A 156 4.16 3.49 -2.40
CA LYS A 156 4.58 2.37 -3.27
C LYS A 156 3.56 1.24 -3.26
N ILE A 157 3.10 0.82 -2.08
CA ILE A 157 2.08 -0.22 -1.94
C ILE A 157 0.80 0.19 -2.69
N THR A 158 0.36 1.41 -2.49
CA THR A 158 -0.86 1.94 -3.12
C THR A 158 -0.74 1.97 -4.64
N GLN A 159 0.40 2.43 -5.18
CA GLN A 159 0.65 2.45 -6.62
C GLN A 159 0.62 1.04 -7.21
N LEU A 160 1.25 0.05 -6.57
CA LEU A 160 1.23 -1.33 -7.02
C LEU A 160 -0.17 -1.93 -7.00
N ARG A 161 -0.94 -1.67 -5.96
CA ARG A 161 -2.32 -2.16 -5.82
C ARG A 161 -3.23 -1.56 -6.88
N LEU A 162 -3.12 -0.26 -7.13
CA LEU A 162 -3.86 0.43 -8.21
C LEU A 162 -3.49 -0.12 -9.59
N ALA A 163 -2.21 -0.32 -9.86
CA ALA A 163 -1.76 -0.88 -11.14
C ALA A 163 -2.37 -2.27 -11.39
N LYS A 164 -2.37 -3.16 -10.39
CA LYS A 164 -3.01 -4.47 -10.50
C LYS A 164 -4.51 -4.37 -10.74
N ARG A 165 -5.18 -3.47 -10.04
CA ARG A 165 -6.64 -3.30 -10.10
C ARG A 165 -7.09 -2.71 -11.44
N LEU A 166 -6.27 -1.87 -12.05
CA LEU A 166 -6.52 -1.23 -13.34
C LEU A 166 -5.90 -1.96 -14.54
N GLY A 167 -5.34 -3.16 -14.33
CA GLY A 167 -4.82 -4.00 -15.40
C GLY A 167 -3.57 -3.45 -16.09
N GLN A 168 -2.69 -2.82 -15.33
CA GLN A 168 -1.42 -2.24 -15.83
C GLN A 168 -0.23 -3.12 -15.52
#